data_acad5050563e2bacb07f257af4345bbf
#
_entry.id   acad5050563e2bacb07f257af4345bbf
#
_cell.length_a   1.000
_cell.length_b   1.000
_cell.length_c   1.000
_cell.angle_alpha   90.00
_cell.angle_beta   90.00
_cell.angle_gamma   90.00
#
_symmetry.space_group_name_H-M   'P 1'
#
loop_
_entity.id
_entity.type
_entity.pdbx_description
1 polymer ?
#
loop_
_entity_poly.entity_id
_entity_poly.type
_entity_poly.pdbx_seq_one_letter_code
_entity_poly.pdbx_strand_id
1 'polypeptide(L)'
;INLRGAYDMGGMVDNIDFVTYDIPVPGSYATRQKLTMDASTSRLFVKAIANTRSLGRVVVYIDGDFRGGAVNSYTPRLRSAYVSFLGLTLGRDVTTFCDLAAAPTTIDFQGPNAYNFNFATLIRYERSFADDRLSFGVAAEMPVVSGTYGEGFDAIPQRVPDIPFYLQYAWGGDRSSHIRASAVVRN
;
A
#
# COMPACT_ATOMS: atom_id res chain seq x y z
N ILE A 1 3.44 -10.84 14.51
CA ILE A 1 4.00 -12.00 13.76
C ILE A 1 2.89 -12.54 12.88
N ASN A 2 3.18 -12.80 11.63
CA ASN A 2 2.28 -13.41 10.65
C ASN A 2 2.96 -14.66 10.09
N LEU A 3 2.29 -15.81 10.19
CA LEU A 3 2.73 -17.06 9.59
C LEU A 3 1.64 -17.52 8.64
N ARG A 4 1.99 -17.74 7.39
CA ARG A 4 1.09 -18.23 6.34
C ARG A 4 1.55 -19.60 5.87
N GLY A 5 0.60 -20.45 5.53
CA GLY A 5 0.86 -21.75 4.92
C GLY A 5 -0.09 -21.95 3.73
N ALA A 6 0.41 -22.47 2.64
CA ALA A 6 -0.37 -22.84 1.47
C ALA A 6 0.07 -24.19 0.93
N TYR A 7 -0.91 -24.98 0.51
CA TYR A 7 -0.68 -26.22 -0.22
C TYR A 7 -1.25 -26.08 -1.62
N ASP A 8 -0.36 -26.04 -2.59
CA ASP A 8 -0.70 -25.88 -4.00
C ASP A 8 -0.75 -27.27 -4.66
N MET A 9 -1.95 -27.72 -5.03
CA MET A 9 -2.16 -29.00 -5.68
C MET A 9 -1.73 -29.01 -7.14
N GLY A 10 -1.70 -27.84 -7.78
CA GLY A 10 -1.36 -27.67 -9.19
C GLY A 10 0.10 -27.31 -9.45
N GLY A 11 0.85 -26.92 -8.42
CA GLY A 11 2.22 -26.42 -8.56
C GLY A 11 2.30 -25.13 -9.39
N MET A 12 1.25 -24.30 -9.31
CA MET A 12 1.04 -23.17 -10.20
C MET A 12 1.89 -21.95 -9.86
N VAL A 13 2.32 -21.78 -8.60
CA VAL A 13 3.02 -20.58 -8.16
C VAL A 13 4.26 -20.90 -7.32
N ASP A 14 5.27 -20.06 -7.44
CA ASP A 14 6.53 -20.26 -6.71
C ASP A 14 6.50 -19.73 -5.27
N ASN A 15 5.50 -18.95 -4.94
CA ASN A 15 5.34 -18.36 -3.61
C ASN A 15 3.88 -18.43 -3.11
N ILE A 16 3.65 -18.02 -1.87
CA ILE A 16 2.33 -18.01 -1.26
C ILE A 16 1.43 -16.85 -1.76
N ASP A 17 2.00 -15.88 -2.47
CA ASP A 17 1.27 -14.76 -3.04
C ASP A 17 0.67 -15.18 -4.37
N PHE A 18 -0.63 -15.39 -4.39
CA PHE A 18 -1.34 -15.80 -5.60
C PHE A 18 -1.54 -14.61 -6.53
N VAL A 19 -0.84 -14.63 -7.67
CA VAL A 19 -0.92 -13.60 -8.70
C VAL A 19 -1.48 -14.22 -9.96
N THR A 20 -2.64 -13.80 -10.41
CA THR A 20 -3.40 -14.46 -11.48
C THR A 20 -2.68 -14.48 -12.84
N TYR A 21 -1.90 -13.47 -13.15
CA TYR A 21 -1.13 -13.42 -14.40
C TYR A 21 0.13 -14.30 -14.42
N ASP A 22 0.56 -14.78 -13.24
CA ASP A 22 1.70 -15.70 -13.10
C ASP A 22 1.27 -17.17 -13.20
N ILE A 23 -0.03 -17.46 -13.33
CA ILE A 23 -0.54 -18.82 -13.48
C ILE A 23 -0.08 -19.37 -14.82
N PRO A 24 0.70 -20.48 -14.86
CA PRO A 24 1.14 -21.07 -16.12
C PRO A 24 -0.02 -21.55 -16.99
N VAL A 25 0.12 -21.40 -18.30
CA VAL A 25 -0.85 -21.96 -19.25
C VAL A 25 -0.80 -23.50 -19.17
N PRO A 26 -1.97 -24.21 -19.22
CA PRO A 26 -2.02 -25.67 -19.21
C PRO A 26 -1.07 -26.31 -20.23
N GLY A 27 -0.27 -27.29 -19.79
CA GLY A 27 0.75 -27.94 -20.59
C GLY A 27 2.15 -27.35 -20.48
N SER A 28 2.32 -26.17 -19.90
CA SER A 28 3.62 -25.52 -19.68
C SER A 28 4.21 -25.77 -18.29
N TYR A 29 3.47 -26.42 -17.38
CA TYR A 29 3.88 -26.73 -16.02
C TYR A 29 3.77 -28.22 -15.69
N ALA A 30 4.69 -28.69 -14.87
CA ALA A 30 4.56 -30.02 -14.28
C ALA A 30 3.64 -29.91 -13.06
N THR A 31 2.57 -30.70 -13.03
CA THR A 31 1.68 -30.84 -11.86
C THR A 31 2.49 -31.42 -10.69
N ARG A 32 3.03 -30.56 -9.86
CA ARG A 32 3.75 -30.94 -8.65
C ARG A 32 3.08 -30.30 -7.45
N GLN A 33 2.63 -31.13 -6.53
CA GLN A 33 2.14 -30.66 -5.24
C GLN A 33 3.26 -29.92 -4.50
N LYS A 34 2.96 -28.76 -3.95
CA LYS A 34 3.94 -27.93 -3.26
C LYS A 34 3.37 -27.40 -1.95
N LEU A 35 4.08 -27.60 -0.86
CA LEU A 35 3.83 -26.94 0.41
C LEU A 35 4.73 -25.70 0.49
N THR A 36 4.13 -24.57 0.80
CA THR A 36 4.84 -23.31 1.03
C THR A 36 4.48 -22.76 2.40
N MET A 37 5.47 -22.31 3.14
CA MET A 37 5.28 -21.58 4.40
C MET A 37 6.05 -20.27 4.34
N ASP A 38 5.45 -19.20 4.86
CA ASP A 38 6.03 -17.86 4.79
C ASP A 38 5.71 -17.05 6.03
N ALA A 39 6.71 -16.34 6.54
CA ALA A 39 6.59 -15.40 7.66
C ALA A 39 7.02 -13.98 7.28
N SER A 40 7.33 -13.71 6.01
CA SER A 40 7.90 -12.45 5.51
C SER A 40 6.95 -11.25 5.68
N THR A 41 5.64 -11.49 5.82
CA THR A 41 4.63 -10.47 6.11
C THR A 41 4.54 -10.08 7.59
N SER A 42 5.38 -10.65 8.45
CA SER A 42 5.51 -10.18 9.84
C SER A 42 5.97 -8.73 9.85
N ARG A 43 5.26 -7.88 10.61
CA ARG A 43 5.50 -6.44 10.67
C ARG A 43 6.07 -6.04 12.02
N LEU A 44 7.04 -5.14 11.98
CA LEU A 44 7.57 -4.44 13.14
C LEU A 44 7.30 -2.95 12.96
N PHE A 45 6.81 -2.29 14.01
CA PHE A 45 6.59 -0.86 13.95
C PHE A 45 6.95 -0.18 15.27
N VAL A 46 7.29 1.10 15.14
CA VAL A 46 7.48 2.03 16.26
C VAL A 46 6.59 3.23 16.02
N LYS A 47 5.85 3.62 17.04
CA LYS A 47 5.00 4.81 17.03
C LYS A 47 5.29 5.65 18.28
N ALA A 48 5.74 6.88 18.07
CA ALA A 48 5.91 7.87 19.11
C ALA A 48 4.88 8.99 18.95
N ILE A 49 4.31 9.44 20.07
CA ILE A 49 3.32 10.52 20.09
C ILE A 49 3.77 11.55 21.10
N ALA A 50 3.85 12.81 20.70
CA ALA A 50 4.13 13.94 21.54
C ALA A 50 3.05 15.02 21.37
N ASN A 51 2.58 15.59 22.47
CA ASN A 51 1.70 16.75 22.44
C ASN A 51 2.53 18.01 22.68
N THR A 52 2.59 18.88 21.69
CA THR A 52 3.35 20.13 21.73
C THR A 52 2.41 21.33 21.77
N ARG A 53 2.90 22.46 22.31
CA ARG A 53 2.09 23.69 22.40
C ARG A 53 1.88 24.34 21.02
N SER A 54 2.84 24.23 20.11
CA SER A 54 2.83 24.93 18.82
C SER A 54 2.30 24.05 17.67
N LEU A 55 2.60 22.74 17.67
CA LEU A 55 2.23 21.82 16.58
C LEU A 55 1.09 20.88 16.98
N GLY A 56 0.54 21.02 18.19
CA GLY A 56 -0.46 20.10 18.71
C GLY A 56 0.10 18.69 18.87
N ARG A 57 -0.66 17.71 18.43
CA ARG A 57 -0.27 16.30 18.46
C ARG A 57 0.68 16.00 17.30
N VAL A 58 1.89 15.63 17.64
CA VAL A 58 2.92 15.16 16.66
C VAL A 58 3.02 13.64 16.76
N VAL A 59 3.00 12.97 15.63
CA VAL A 59 3.15 11.51 15.54
C VAL A 59 4.36 11.20 14.67
N VAL A 60 5.26 10.37 15.18
CA VAL A 60 6.34 9.74 14.39
C VAL A 60 6.01 8.26 14.28
N TYR A 61 6.04 7.73 13.07
CA TYR A 61 5.71 6.34 12.80
C TYR A 61 6.72 5.73 11.83
N ILE A 62 7.20 4.55 12.18
CA ILE A 62 8.08 3.74 11.33
C ILE A 62 7.57 2.31 11.34
N ASP A 63 7.46 1.70 10.18
CA ASP A 63 6.91 0.36 9.98
C ASP A 63 7.66 -0.36 8.86
N GLY A 64 7.96 -1.64 9.07
CA GLY A 64 8.62 -2.48 8.09
C GLY A 64 8.16 -3.93 8.14
N ASP A 65 8.39 -4.64 7.05
CA ASP A 65 8.23 -6.09 6.91
C ASP A 65 9.50 -6.71 6.31
N PHE A 66 9.44 -8.00 5.97
CA PHE A 66 10.57 -8.76 5.44
C PHE A 66 10.39 -9.18 3.97
N ARG A 67 9.67 -8.37 3.18
CA ARG A 67 9.40 -8.63 1.76
C ARG A 67 10.21 -7.73 0.81
N GLY A 68 11.42 -7.32 1.21
CA GLY A 68 12.24 -6.38 0.44
C GLY A 68 13.08 -7.00 -0.68
N GLY A 69 13.16 -8.32 -0.76
CA GLY A 69 14.00 -9.02 -1.73
C GLY A 69 13.27 -10.16 -2.44
N ALA A 70 14.07 -11.11 -2.95
CA ALA A 70 13.54 -12.30 -3.59
C ALA A 70 12.69 -13.14 -2.62
N VAL A 71 11.85 -14.01 -3.19
CA VAL A 71 11.04 -14.95 -2.42
C VAL A 71 11.92 -15.73 -1.44
N ASN A 72 11.48 -15.87 -0.19
CA ASN A 72 12.19 -16.51 0.91
C ASN A 72 13.52 -15.87 1.34
N SER A 73 13.84 -14.66 0.88
CA SER A 73 15.06 -13.97 1.32
C SER A 73 14.92 -13.32 2.71
N TYR A 74 13.70 -13.05 3.16
CA TYR A 74 13.40 -12.32 4.40
C TYR A 74 14.12 -10.97 4.51
N THR A 75 14.37 -10.33 3.38
CA THR A 75 15.04 -9.03 3.33
C THR A 75 14.12 -7.93 3.91
N PRO A 76 14.59 -7.12 4.85
CA PRO A 76 13.80 -6.03 5.40
C PRO A 76 13.32 -5.04 4.33
N ARG A 77 12.06 -4.59 4.46
CA ARG A 77 11.46 -3.57 3.60
C ARG A 77 10.82 -2.47 4.43
N LEU A 78 11.21 -1.23 4.17
CA LEU A 78 10.55 -0.07 4.75
C LEU A 78 9.18 0.11 4.09
N ARG A 79 8.10 0.05 4.88
CA ARG A 79 6.73 0.30 4.44
C ARG A 79 6.37 1.75 4.64
N SER A 80 6.30 2.19 5.88
CA SER A 80 6.00 3.57 6.23
C SER A 80 7.08 4.14 7.16
N ALA A 81 7.42 5.40 6.95
CA ALA A 81 8.27 6.20 7.83
C ALA A 81 7.89 7.66 7.68
N TYR A 82 7.15 8.21 8.63
CA TYR A 82 6.65 9.58 8.52
C TYR A 82 6.56 10.29 9.85
N VAL A 83 6.48 11.61 9.78
CA VAL A 83 6.03 12.49 10.86
C VAL A 83 4.73 13.16 10.43
N SER A 84 3.75 13.25 11.35
CA SER A 84 2.51 13.98 11.10
C SER A 84 2.16 14.96 12.22
N PHE A 85 1.66 16.14 11.84
CA PHE A 85 1.21 17.21 12.74
C PHE A 85 0.33 18.20 11.96
N LEU A 86 -0.66 18.80 12.61
CA LEU A 86 -1.55 19.82 12.05
C LEU A 86 -2.20 19.43 10.69
N GLY A 87 -2.45 18.14 10.46
CA GLY A 87 -2.97 17.64 9.19
C GLY A 87 -1.90 17.37 8.11
N LEU A 88 -0.64 17.78 8.32
CA LEU A 88 0.47 17.48 7.44
C LEU A 88 1.07 16.12 7.78
N THR A 89 1.45 15.36 6.76
CA THR A 89 2.24 14.12 6.86
C THR A 89 3.42 14.24 5.91
N LEU A 90 4.63 14.05 6.44
CA LEU A 90 5.89 14.18 5.72
C LEU A 90 6.65 12.87 5.83
N GLY A 91 7.01 12.25 4.71
CA GLY A 91 7.82 11.04 4.69
C GLY A 91 7.33 10.00 3.69
N ARG A 92 7.33 8.73 4.08
CA ARG A 92 6.88 7.61 3.26
C ARG A 92 5.66 6.97 3.88
N ASP A 93 4.61 6.80 3.10
CA ASP A 93 3.37 6.15 3.53
C ASP A 93 2.61 5.59 2.31
N VAL A 94 1.46 4.99 2.55
CA VAL A 94 0.56 4.58 1.48
C VAL A 94 0.08 5.81 0.72
N THR A 95 0.01 5.69 -0.61
CA THR A 95 -0.46 6.77 -1.49
C THR A 95 -1.79 7.35 -1.04
N THR A 96 -1.93 8.65 -1.18
CA THR A 96 -3.18 9.39 -0.90
C THR A 96 -4.33 8.96 -1.79
N PHE A 97 -4.04 8.40 -2.95
CA PHE A 97 -5.04 7.89 -3.89
C PHE A 97 -5.80 6.68 -3.35
N CYS A 98 -5.14 5.82 -2.57
CA CYS A 98 -5.69 4.55 -2.11
C CYS A 98 -6.66 4.74 -0.94
N ASP A 99 -7.77 4.00 -0.95
CA ASP A 99 -8.70 3.88 0.18
C ASP A 99 -8.43 2.58 0.94
N LEU A 100 -7.62 2.69 2.00
CA LEU A 100 -7.29 1.53 2.84
C LEU A 100 -8.49 1.01 3.65
N ALA A 101 -9.46 1.87 3.97
CA ALA A 101 -10.60 1.47 4.78
C ALA A 101 -11.60 0.61 3.98
N ALA A 102 -11.68 0.81 2.67
CA ALA A 102 -12.50 0.00 1.77
C ALA A 102 -11.80 -1.28 1.30
N ALA A 103 -10.51 -1.46 1.60
CA ALA A 103 -9.76 -2.63 1.16
C ALA A 103 -10.21 -3.90 1.90
N PRO A 104 -10.64 -4.95 1.21
CA PRO A 104 -10.94 -6.23 1.87
C PRO A 104 -9.65 -6.88 2.38
N THR A 105 -9.75 -7.55 3.52
CA THR A 105 -8.66 -8.36 4.03
C THR A 105 -8.59 -9.67 3.24
N THR A 106 -7.50 -9.89 2.51
CA THR A 106 -7.22 -11.13 1.80
C THR A 106 -6.06 -11.89 2.45
N ILE A 107 -6.08 -13.21 2.35
CA ILE A 107 -5.05 -14.09 2.95
C ILE A 107 -3.69 -13.86 2.28
N ASP A 108 -3.69 -13.63 0.98
CA ASP A 108 -2.51 -13.42 0.13
C ASP A 108 -2.00 -11.97 0.13
N PHE A 109 -2.75 -11.04 0.70
CA PHE A 109 -2.47 -9.59 0.71
C PHE A 109 -2.39 -8.95 -0.70
N GLN A 110 -2.93 -9.60 -1.72
CA GLN A 110 -2.97 -9.04 -3.08
C GLN A 110 -4.18 -8.10 -3.28
N GLY A 111 -5.23 -8.26 -2.46
CA GLY A 111 -6.46 -7.50 -2.60
C GLY A 111 -7.25 -7.90 -3.86
N PRO A 112 -8.30 -7.16 -4.18
CA PRO A 112 -9.03 -7.35 -5.44
C PRO A 112 -8.18 -6.93 -6.64
N ASN A 113 -8.50 -7.46 -7.83
CA ASN A 113 -7.89 -7.03 -9.08
C ASN A 113 -8.02 -5.50 -9.24
N ALA A 114 -6.98 -4.87 -9.76
CA ALA A 114 -6.87 -3.42 -9.92
C ALA A 114 -6.90 -2.60 -8.61
N TYR A 115 -6.58 -3.21 -7.48
CA TYR A 115 -6.42 -2.49 -6.22
C TYR A 115 -5.17 -1.60 -6.27
N ASN A 116 -5.40 -0.28 -6.28
CA ASN A 116 -4.36 0.73 -6.45
C ASN A 116 -3.63 1.00 -5.13
N PHE A 117 -2.79 0.05 -4.72
CA PHE A 117 -2.01 0.15 -3.51
C PHE A 117 -0.52 0.32 -3.83
N ASN A 118 0.08 1.39 -3.34
CA ASN A 118 1.53 1.54 -3.33
C ASN A 118 1.99 2.37 -2.12
N PHE A 119 3.30 2.32 -1.84
CA PHE A 119 3.96 3.21 -0.90
C PHE A 119 4.67 4.31 -1.66
N ALA A 120 4.43 5.56 -1.29
CA ALA A 120 5.04 6.73 -1.90
C ALA A 120 5.79 7.57 -0.85
N THR A 121 6.88 8.22 -1.25
CA THR A 121 7.45 9.32 -0.50
C THR A 121 6.62 10.55 -0.80
N LEU A 122 6.09 11.20 0.23
CA LEU A 122 5.04 12.19 0.07
C LEU A 122 5.14 13.36 1.06
N ILE A 123 4.51 14.44 0.64
CA ILE A 123 4.05 15.55 1.49
C ILE A 123 2.54 15.57 1.33
N ARG A 124 1.79 15.23 2.36
CA ARG A 124 0.33 15.11 2.33
C ARG A 124 -0.31 16.07 3.33
N TYR A 125 -1.39 16.68 2.93
CA TYR A 125 -2.27 17.44 3.81
C TYR A 125 -3.66 16.83 3.80
N GLU A 126 -4.19 16.55 4.99
CA GLU A 126 -5.51 15.98 5.20
C GLU A 126 -6.28 16.78 6.24
N ARG A 127 -7.57 16.94 6.01
CA ARG A 127 -8.45 17.59 6.98
C ARG A 127 -9.85 17.03 6.94
N SER A 128 -10.48 16.97 8.12
CA SER A 128 -11.87 16.59 8.29
C SER A 128 -12.71 17.78 8.76
N PHE A 129 -13.99 17.76 8.41
CA PHE A 129 -15.00 18.75 8.74
C PHE A 129 -16.31 18.05 9.14
N ALA A 130 -17.27 18.85 9.65
CA ALA A 130 -18.61 18.37 9.98
C ALA A 130 -18.57 17.11 10.87
N ASP A 131 -17.84 17.17 11.96
CA ASP A 131 -17.63 16.07 12.89
C ASP A 131 -17.06 14.83 12.19
N ASP A 132 -16.03 14.96 11.36
CA ASP A 132 -15.38 13.93 10.55
C ASP A 132 -16.27 13.24 9.51
N ARG A 133 -17.41 13.82 9.16
CA ARG A 133 -18.25 13.29 8.08
C ARG A 133 -17.70 13.61 6.71
N LEU A 134 -17.08 14.76 6.55
CA LEU A 134 -16.46 15.17 5.30
C LEU A 134 -14.96 15.29 5.51
N SER A 135 -14.19 14.61 4.70
CA SER A 135 -12.72 14.70 4.71
C SER A 135 -12.16 14.84 3.31
N PHE A 136 -11.05 15.53 3.21
CA PHE A 136 -10.27 15.59 1.98
C PHE A 136 -8.79 15.40 2.27
N GLY A 137 -8.06 14.98 1.26
CA GLY A 137 -6.60 14.93 1.27
C GLY A 137 -6.04 15.29 -0.08
N VAL A 138 -4.88 15.92 -0.07
CA VAL A 138 -4.06 16.21 -1.24
C VAL A 138 -2.60 15.99 -0.90
N ALA A 139 -1.84 15.49 -1.86
CA ALA A 139 -0.40 15.27 -1.65
C ALA A 139 0.42 15.62 -2.89
N ALA A 140 1.71 15.84 -2.65
CA ALA A 140 2.74 15.71 -3.66
C ALA A 140 3.51 14.43 -3.37
N GLU A 141 3.50 13.47 -4.31
CA GLU A 141 4.07 12.14 -4.14
C GLU A 141 5.16 11.88 -5.17
N MET A 142 6.23 11.20 -4.75
CA MET A 142 7.21 10.69 -5.71
C MET A 142 6.53 9.66 -6.61
N PRO A 143 6.53 9.86 -7.93
CA PRO A 143 5.87 8.94 -8.85
C PRO A 143 6.42 7.53 -8.73
N VAL A 144 5.54 6.55 -8.65
CA VAL A 144 5.86 5.12 -8.73
C VAL A 144 5.16 4.57 -9.96
N VAL A 145 5.94 4.40 -11.03
CA VAL A 145 5.44 3.84 -12.29
C VAL A 145 6.10 2.49 -12.49
N SER A 146 5.29 1.47 -12.64
CA SER A 146 5.74 0.14 -13.05
C SER A 146 5.03 -0.26 -14.34
N GLY A 147 5.76 -0.86 -15.26
CA GLY A 147 5.19 -1.33 -16.52
C GLY A 147 6.14 -2.31 -17.20
N THR A 148 5.58 -3.14 -18.06
CA THR A 148 6.36 -3.98 -18.95
C THR A 148 6.55 -3.21 -20.25
N TYR A 149 7.78 -2.89 -20.58
CA TYR A 149 8.13 -2.19 -21.81
C TYR A 149 8.58 -3.22 -22.84
N GLY A 150 8.09 -3.10 -24.07
CA GLY A 150 8.56 -3.88 -25.21
C GLY A 150 9.96 -3.46 -25.68
N GLU A 151 10.59 -4.25 -26.53
CA GLU A 151 11.87 -3.88 -27.15
C GLU A 151 11.76 -2.51 -27.84
N GLY A 152 12.71 -1.62 -27.58
CA GLY A 152 12.75 -0.26 -28.15
C GLY A 152 11.96 0.79 -27.40
N PHE A 153 11.42 0.47 -26.21
CA PHE A 153 10.76 1.44 -25.33
C PHE A 153 11.54 1.59 -24.01
N ASP A 154 11.88 2.81 -23.66
CA ASP A 154 12.48 3.14 -22.39
C ASP A 154 11.48 3.79 -21.43
N ALA A 155 11.69 3.60 -20.12
CA ALA A 155 10.89 4.28 -19.12
C ALA A 155 11.14 5.80 -19.18
N ILE A 156 10.07 6.58 -19.33
CA ILE A 156 10.18 8.05 -19.32
C ILE A 156 10.43 8.53 -17.89
N PRO A 157 11.52 9.30 -17.63
CA PRO A 157 11.76 9.87 -16.32
C PRO A 157 10.64 10.82 -15.91
N GLN A 158 10.08 10.61 -14.72
CA GLN A 158 9.08 11.51 -14.15
C GLN A 158 9.76 12.80 -13.68
N ARG A 159 9.32 13.95 -14.18
CA ARG A 159 9.96 15.25 -13.92
C ARG A 159 9.27 16.05 -12.81
N VAL A 160 8.02 15.74 -12.53
CA VAL A 160 7.22 16.42 -11.51
C VAL A 160 6.56 15.37 -10.59
N PRO A 161 6.22 15.72 -9.35
CA PRO A 161 5.50 14.82 -8.47
C PRO A 161 4.10 14.52 -9.01
N ASP A 162 3.59 13.33 -8.69
CA ASP A 162 2.16 13.04 -8.81
C ASP A 162 1.40 13.86 -7.77
N ILE A 163 0.22 14.36 -8.15
CA ILE A 163 -0.67 15.09 -7.26
C ILE A 163 -1.97 14.28 -7.08
N PRO A 164 -1.97 13.29 -6.20
CA PRO A 164 -3.21 12.62 -5.81
C PRO A 164 -4.02 13.49 -4.86
N PHE A 165 -5.34 13.37 -4.99
CA PHE A 165 -6.29 13.99 -4.06
C PHE A 165 -7.53 13.12 -3.90
N TYR A 166 -8.23 13.31 -2.79
CA TYR A 166 -9.51 12.66 -2.54
C TYR A 166 -10.51 13.56 -1.82
N LEU A 167 -11.78 13.23 -1.99
CA LEU A 167 -12.89 13.71 -1.19
C LEU A 167 -13.67 12.50 -0.68
N GLN A 168 -14.00 12.50 0.61
CA GLN A 168 -14.70 11.41 1.26
C GLN A 168 -15.87 11.95 2.08
N TYR A 169 -17.01 11.28 2.00
CA TYR A 169 -18.16 11.48 2.85
C TYR A 169 -18.46 10.20 3.65
N ALA A 170 -18.54 10.32 4.99
CA ALA A 170 -18.80 9.24 5.89
C ALA A 170 -20.14 9.40 6.62
N TRP A 171 -20.86 8.30 6.81
CA TRP A 171 -22.15 8.27 7.49
C TRP A 171 -22.26 7.05 8.43
N GLY A 172 -23.40 6.94 9.13
CA GLY A 172 -23.59 5.99 10.21
C GLY A 172 -23.20 6.57 11.57
N GLY A 173 -23.62 5.93 12.65
CA GLY A 173 -23.35 6.38 14.02
C GLY A 173 -21.88 6.34 14.38
N ASP A 174 -21.17 5.35 13.88
CA ASP A 174 -19.73 5.12 14.06
C ASP A 174 -18.89 5.58 12.85
N ARG A 175 -19.54 6.15 11.82
CA ARG A 175 -18.91 6.57 10.56
C ARG A 175 -18.16 5.45 9.83
N SER A 176 -18.59 4.21 10.04
CA SER A 176 -18.00 3.04 9.38
C SER A 176 -18.31 2.95 7.90
N SER A 177 -19.40 3.59 7.45
CA SER A 177 -19.78 3.63 6.05
C SER A 177 -19.29 4.92 5.39
N HIS A 178 -18.72 4.82 4.19
CA HIS A 178 -18.24 6.00 3.46
C HIS A 178 -18.29 5.79 1.95
N ILE A 179 -18.26 6.90 1.23
CA ILE A 179 -17.97 6.98 -0.19
C ILE A 179 -16.75 7.88 -0.38
N ARG A 180 -15.81 7.45 -1.20
CA ARG A 180 -14.60 8.21 -1.52
C ARG A 180 -14.42 8.32 -3.02
N ALA A 181 -14.14 9.53 -3.49
CA ALA A 181 -13.70 9.80 -4.84
C ALA A 181 -12.24 10.23 -4.78
N SER A 182 -11.37 9.56 -5.54
CA SER A 182 -9.94 9.88 -5.62
C SER A 182 -9.55 10.10 -7.07
N ALA A 183 -8.61 11.02 -7.29
CA ALA A 183 -8.00 11.26 -8.59
C ALA A 183 -6.51 11.56 -8.42
N VAL A 184 -5.75 11.43 -9.51
CA VAL A 184 -4.33 11.77 -9.55
C VAL A 184 -4.04 12.56 -10.83
N VAL A 185 -3.32 13.66 -10.68
CA VAL A 185 -2.72 14.38 -11.81
C VAL A 185 -1.27 13.92 -11.93
N ARG A 186 -0.93 13.41 -13.09
CA ARG A 186 0.40 12.87 -13.43
C ARG A 186 0.86 13.48 -14.76
N ASN A 187 2.16 13.73 -14.87
CA ASN A 187 2.80 14.20 -16.13
C ASN A 187 3.74 13.13 -16.66
#